data_14b09133af8ce5dd4f6b370605637e1a
#
_entry.id   14b09133af8ce5dd4f6b370605637e1a
#
_cell.length_a   1.000
_cell.length_b   1.000
_cell.length_c   1.000
_cell.angle_alpha   90.00
_cell.angle_beta   90.00
_cell.angle_gamma   90.00
#
_symmetry.space_group_name_H-M   'P 1'
#
loop_
_entity.id
_entity.type
_entity.pdbx_description
1 polymer ?
#
loop_
_entity_poly.entity_id
_entity_poly.type
_entity_poly.pdbx_seq_one_letter_code
_entity_poly.pdbx_strand_id
1 'polypeptide(L)'
;MAKQIKTIDYDSENDIFSINNGEKVKASIDIGDFVLDVNHNNFICGLEIMSASENLGISKDVLRNIRSMKMSVNYKTNHVYVLLMILFKKEGKEVNVPIPLTLDLGHKTPRKEMLIYN
;
A
#
# COMPACT_ATOMS: atom_id res chain seq x y z
N MET A 1 7.89 11.50 7.93
CA MET A 1 7.83 12.22 6.65
C MET A 1 6.63 11.72 5.86
N ALA A 2 5.86 12.61 5.27
CA ALA A 2 4.70 12.26 4.46
C ALA A 2 5.02 12.43 2.97
N LYS A 3 4.62 11.45 2.17
CA LYS A 3 4.75 11.47 0.72
C LYS A 3 3.37 11.39 0.09
N GLN A 4 3.17 12.06 -1.03
CA GLN A 4 1.90 12.03 -1.74
C GLN A 4 1.77 10.75 -2.56
N ILE A 5 0.66 10.03 -2.40
CA ILE A 5 0.27 8.97 -3.33
C ILE A 5 -0.23 9.66 -4.60
N LYS A 6 0.38 9.36 -5.73
CA LYS A 6 0.04 9.99 -7.00
C LYS A 6 -1.05 9.25 -7.76
N THR A 7 -1.05 7.93 -7.69
CA THR A 7 -1.97 7.11 -8.45
C THR A 7 -2.66 6.10 -7.56
N ILE A 8 -3.99 6.05 -7.66
CA ILE A 8 -4.81 4.97 -7.15
C ILE A 8 -5.57 4.41 -8.32
N ASP A 9 -5.53 3.10 -8.50
CA ASP A 9 -6.27 2.41 -9.54
C ASP A 9 -6.95 1.17 -8.98
N TYR A 10 -8.21 0.97 -9.34
CA TYR A 10 -8.91 -0.25 -9.02
C TYR A 10 -9.51 -0.84 -10.30
N ASP A 11 -8.96 -1.98 -10.71
CA ASP A 11 -9.46 -2.78 -11.82
C ASP A 11 -10.53 -3.72 -11.28
N SER A 12 -11.79 -3.35 -11.46
CA SER A 12 -12.91 -4.14 -10.92
C SER A 12 -13.12 -5.46 -11.64
N GLU A 13 -12.70 -5.55 -12.90
CA GLU A 13 -12.82 -6.77 -13.68
C GLU A 13 -11.87 -7.86 -13.17
N ASN A 14 -10.63 -7.50 -12.90
CA ASN A 14 -9.61 -8.41 -12.39
C ASN A 14 -9.45 -8.37 -10.86
N ASP A 15 -10.18 -7.48 -10.21
CA ASP A 15 -10.15 -7.28 -8.76
C ASP A 15 -8.74 -6.97 -8.24
N ILE A 16 -8.06 -6.05 -8.93
CA ILE A 16 -6.70 -5.62 -8.57
C ILE A 16 -6.72 -4.15 -8.15
N PHE A 17 -6.23 -3.91 -6.95
CA PHE A 17 -6.09 -2.57 -6.41
C PHE A 17 -4.62 -2.18 -6.37
N SER A 18 -4.28 -0.99 -6.86
CA SER A 18 -2.90 -0.54 -6.88
C SER A 18 -2.75 0.93 -6.51
N ILE A 19 -1.66 1.24 -5.84
CA ILE A 19 -1.25 2.59 -5.50
C ILE A 19 0.24 2.77 -5.78
N ASN A 20 0.64 4.00 -6.13
CA ASN A 20 2.04 4.34 -6.19
C ASN A 20 2.25 5.84 -5.93
N ASN A 21 3.46 6.21 -5.53
CA ASN A 21 3.81 7.61 -5.28
C ASN A 21 4.49 8.29 -6.47
N GLY A 22 4.57 7.61 -7.62
CA GLY A 22 5.18 8.14 -8.83
C GLY A 22 6.69 7.99 -8.92
N GLU A 23 7.33 7.45 -7.89
CA GLU A 23 8.77 7.21 -7.92
C GLU A 23 9.12 6.02 -8.83
N LYS A 24 10.32 6.04 -9.38
CA LYS A 24 10.79 4.97 -10.28
C LYS A 24 11.00 3.67 -9.51
N VAL A 25 10.40 2.59 -10.01
CA VAL A 25 10.51 1.26 -9.41
C VAL A 25 11.82 0.61 -9.80
N LYS A 26 12.57 0.14 -8.80
CA LYS A 26 13.77 -0.67 -8.98
C LYS A 26 13.45 -2.15 -9.02
N ALA A 27 12.56 -2.59 -8.12
CA ALA A 27 12.19 -4.00 -7.95
C ALA A 27 10.79 -4.14 -7.38
N SER A 28 10.17 -5.28 -7.65
CA SER A 28 8.87 -5.64 -7.09
C SER A 28 9.02 -6.93 -6.30
N ILE A 29 8.37 -6.98 -5.12
CA ILE A 29 8.47 -8.11 -4.20
C ILE A 29 7.08 -8.71 -4.03
N ASP A 30 6.95 -9.98 -4.37
CA ASP A 30 5.68 -10.71 -4.26
C ASP A 30 5.56 -11.38 -2.90
N ILE A 31 4.43 -11.10 -2.22
CA ILE A 31 4.11 -11.72 -0.93
C ILE A 31 2.65 -12.16 -0.99
N GLY A 32 2.43 -13.39 -1.46
CA GLY A 32 1.07 -13.90 -1.69
C GLY A 32 0.32 -13.03 -2.68
N ASP A 33 -0.80 -12.46 -2.25
CA ASP A 33 -1.63 -11.58 -3.08
C ASP A 33 -1.17 -10.11 -3.06
N PHE A 34 -0.06 -9.82 -2.38
CA PHE A 34 0.48 -8.47 -2.29
C PHE A 34 1.78 -8.35 -3.07
N VAL A 35 1.89 -7.26 -3.85
CA VAL A 35 3.12 -6.92 -4.55
C VAL A 35 3.57 -5.54 -4.06
N LEU A 36 4.80 -5.46 -3.57
CA LEU A 36 5.39 -4.21 -3.08
C LEU A 36 6.44 -3.72 -4.05
N ASP A 37 6.27 -2.49 -4.52
CA ASP A 37 7.26 -1.84 -5.37
C ASP A 37 8.26 -1.07 -4.53
N VAL A 38 9.54 -1.23 -4.85
CA VAL A 38 10.65 -0.62 -4.12
C VAL A 38 11.42 0.29 -5.07
N ASN A 39 11.74 1.49 -4.61
CA ASN A 39 12.51 2.45 -5.38
C ASN A 39 14.02 2.21 -5.29
N HIS A 40 14.82 3.06 -5.95
CA HIS A 40 16.28 2.92 -5.97
C HIS A 40 16.96 3.16 -4.63
N ASN A 41 16.25 3.77 -3.67
CA ASN A 41 16.75 3.98 -2.30
C ASN A 41 16.25 2.91 -1.34
N ASN A 42 15.66 1.83 -1.86
CA ASN A 42 15.12 0.71 -1.09
C ASN A 42 13.94 1.09 -0.18
N PHE A 43 13.16 2.11 -0.56
CA PHE A 43 11.91 2.44 0.11
C PHE A 43 10.71 1.95 -0.70
N ILE A 44 9.64 1.60 -0.03
CA ILE A 44 8.40 1.18 -0.68
C ILE A 44 7.77 2.39 -1.36
N CYS A 45 7.51 2.27 -2.66
CA CYS A 45 6.92 3.34 -3.46
C CYS A 45 5.59 2.94 -4.10
N GLY A 46 5.17 1.69 -3.97
CA GLY A 46 3.90 1.22 -4.50
C GLY A 46 3.45 -0.07 -3.86
N LEU A 47 2.16 -0.35 -4.01
CA LEU A 47 1.53 -1.55 -3.50
C LEU A 47 0.46 -1.99 -4.49
N GLU A 48 0.41 -3.29 -4.75
CA GLU A 48 -0.64 -3.90 -5.55
C GLU A 48 -1.26 -5.06 -4.77
N ILE A 49 -2.60 -5.12 -4.75
CA ILE A 49 -3.34 -6.17 -4.04
C ILE A 49 -4.17 -6.93 -5.04
N MET A 50 -3.86 -8.22 -5.21
CA MET A 50 -4.65 -9.15 -6.01
C MET A 50 -5.84 -9.63 -5.19
N SER A 51 -6.94 -9.99 -5.85
CA SER A 51 -8.18 -10.37 -5.17
C SER A 51 -8.54 -9.35 -4.08
N ALA A 52 -8.51 -8.08 -4.45
CA ALA A 52 -8.54 -6.98 -3.49
C ALA A 52 -9.84 -6.96 -2.65
N SER A 53 -10.98 -7.24 -3.26
CA SER A 53 -12.26 -7.23 -2.53
C SER A 53 -12.27 -8.28 -1.41
N GLU A 54 -11.72 -9.46 -1.70
CA GLU A 54 -11.61 -10.54 -0.73
C GLU A 54 -10.59 -10.20 0.37
N ASN A 55 -9.39 -9.80 -0.05
CA ASN A 55 -8.31 -9.53 0.89
C ASN A 55 -8.60 -8.34 1.82
N LEU A 56 -9.33 -7.36 1.33
CA LEU A 56 -9.72 -6.20 2.12
C LEU A 56 -11.06 -6.38 2.85
N GLY A 57 -11.85 -7.38 2.46
CA GLY A 57 -13.18 -7.59 3.01
C GLY A 57 -14.15 -6.47 2.60
N ILE A 58 -14.02 -5.95 1.39
CA ILE A 58 -14.75 -4.77 0.91
C ILE A 58 -15.34 -5.08 -0.46
N SER A 59 -16.60 -4.67 -0.70
CA SER A 59 -17.23 -4.89 -2.00
C SER A 59 -16.53 -4.10 -3.10
N LYS A 60 -16.62 -4.61 -4.33
CA LYS A 60 -16.07 -3.95 -5.52
C LYS A 60 -16.64 -2.54 -5.72
N ASP A 61 -17.94 -2.37 -5.45
CA ASP A 61 -18.59 -1.06 -5.58
C ASP A 61 -17.97 -0.03 -4.63
N VAL A 62 -17.66 -0.44 -3.41
CA VAL A 62 -17.04 0.42 -2.41
C VAL A 62 -15.60 0.73 -2.79
N LEU A 63 -14.86 -0.26 -3.32
CA LEU A 63 -13.48 -0.06 -3.77
C LEU A 63 -13.36 0.94 -4.92
N ARG A 64 -14.40 1.11 -5.72
CA ARG A 64 -14.43 2.14 -6.77
C ARG A 64 -14.56 3.56 -6.23
N ASN A 65 -14.89 3.72 -4.95
CA ASN A 65 -15.26 5.01 -4.34
C ASN A 65 -14.38 5.34 -3.12
N ILE A 66 -13.08 5.11 -3.21
CA ILE A 66 -12.15 5.45 -2.15
C ILE A 66 -12.03 6.97 -2.06
N ARG A 67 -12.24 7.51 -0.85
CA ARG A 67 -12.14 8.93 -0.57
C ARG A 67 -10.71 9.35 -0.23
N SER A 68 -10.08 8.61 0.67
CA SER A 68 -8.70 8.88 1.06
C SER A 68 -8.03 7.60 1.53
N MET A 69 -6.72 7.62 1.55
CA MET A 69 -5.91 6.48 1.94
C MET A 69 -4.61 6.94 2.58
N LYS A 70 -4.17 6.19 3.56
CA LYS A 70 -2.84 6.35 4.16
C LYS A 70 -2.17 4.99 4.20
N MET A 71 -0.90 4.97 3.86
CA MET A 71 -0.07 3.78 4.02
C MET A 71 1.10 4.12 4.94
N SER A 72 1.12 3.52 6.12
CA SER A 72 2.20 3.68 7.07
C SER A 72 3.21 2.56 6.85
N VAL A 73 4.47 2.93 6.67
CA VAL A 73 5.56 1.96 6.46
C VAL A 73 6.59 2.14 7.56
N ASN A 74 6.80 1.10 8.34
CA ASN A 74 7.74 1.10 9.45
C ASN A 74 8.92 0.21 9.10
N TYR A 75 10.07 0.82 8.85
CA TYR A 75 11.30 0.11 8.51
C TYR A 75 12.06 -0.21 9.80
N LYS A 76 12.18 -1.50 10.11
CA LYS A 76 12.98 -2.00 11.23
C LYS A 76 14.30 -2.56 10.71
N THR A 77 15.15 -3.04 11.58
CA THR A 77 16.47 -3.53 11.18
C THR A 77 16.40 -4.71 10.21
N ASN A 78 15.47 -5.62 10.40
CA ASN A 78 15.36 -6.84 9.59
C ASN A 78 13.94 -7.14 9.12
N HIS A 79 13.02 -6.18 9.26
CA HIS A 79 11.66 -6.35 8.73
C HIS A 79 11.00 -5.00 8.48
N VAL A 80 9.96 -5.02 7.65
CA VAL A 80 9.15 -3.86 7.33
C VAL A 80 7.71 -4.17 7.73
N TYR A 81 7.06 -3.23 8.39
CA TYR A 81 5.65 -3.33 8.74
C TYR A 81 4.84 -2.30 7.96
N VAL A 82 3.84 -2.77 7.22
CA VAL A 82 2.98 -1.91 6.41
C VAL A 82 1.57 -1.94 6.98
N LEU A 83 0.99 -0.77 7.21
CA LEU A 83 -0.40 -0.63 7.62
C LEU A 83 -1.12 0.27 6.61
N LEU A 84 -2.15 -0.29 5.99
CA LEU A 84 -2.98 0.41 5.02
C LEU A 84 -4.27 0.85 5.71
N MET A 85 -4.58 2.14 5.65
CA MET A 85 -5.78 2.75 6.21
C MET A 85 -6.58 3.38 5.09
N ILE A 86 -7.80 2.90 4.86
CA ILE A 86 -8.65 3.35 3.75
C ILE A 86 -9.94 3.94 4.29
N LEU A 87 -10.29 5.13 3.82
CA LEU A 87 -11.55 5.79 4.14
C LEU A 87 -12.44 5.83 2.91
N PHE A 88 -13.67 5.32 3.03
CA PHE A 88 -14.62 5.24 1.92
C PHE A 88 -15.58 6.41 1.89
N LYS A 89 -15.90 6.86 0.67
CA LYS A 89 -16.70 8.04 0.44
C LYS A 89 -18.15 7.89 0.91
N LYS A 90 -18.76 6.71 0.69
CA LYS A 90 -20.20 6.49 0.95
C LYS A 90 -20.55 6.10 2.38
N GLU A 91 -19.61 5.48 3.09
CA GLU A 91 -19.91 4.88 4.38
C GLU A 91 -19.19 5.54 5.54
N GLY A 92 -18.27 6.47 5.28
CA GLY A 92 -17.43 7.08 6.31
C GLY A 92 -16.67 6.05 7.13
N LYS A 93 -16.54 4.85 6.60
CA LYS A 93 -15.94 3.72 7.29
C LYS A 93 -14.46 3.64 7.01
N GLU A 94 -13.67 3.47 8.06
CA GLU A 94 -12.23 3.26 7.94
C GLU A 94 -11.91 1.78 8.09
N VAL A 95 -11.06 1.28 7.19
CA VAL A 95 -10.58 -0.11 7.24
C VAL A 95 -9.07 -0.10 7.36
N ASN A 96 -8.54 -0.88 8.30
CA ASN A 96 -7.11 -1.03 8.54
C ASN A 96 -6.67 -2.42 8.12
N VAL A 97 -5.67 -2.49 7.24
CA VAL A 97 -5.13 -3.77 6.76
C VAL A 97 -3.65 -3.84 7.15
N PRO A 98 -3.30 -4.61 8.19
CA PRO A 98 -1.90 -4.83 8.53
C PRO A 98 -1.25 -5.82 7.56
N ILE A 99 -0.06 -5.47 7.07
CA ILE A 99 0.71 -6.31 6.16
C ILE A 99 2.10 -6.50 6.77
N PRO A 100 2.27 -7.47 7.68
CA PRO A 100 3.58 -7.71 8.29
C PRO A 100 4.51 -8.43 7.31
N LEU A 101 5.71 -7.87 7.12
CA LEU A 101 6.70 -8.40 6.20
C LEU A 101 8.05 -8.53 6.91
N THR A 102 8.81 -9.54 6.50
CA THR A 102 10.22 -9.65 6.88
C THR A 102 11.06 -9.52 5.62
N LEU A 103 11.67 -8.34 5.45
CA LEU A 103 12.44 -8.01 4.25
C LEU A 103 13.72 -7.28 4.64
N ASP A 104 14.81 -7.63 3.97
CA ASP A 104 16.04 -6.84 4.03
C ASP A 104 16.01 -5.84 2.88
N LEU A 105 15.73 -4.58 3.20
CA LEU A 105 15.74 -3.48 2.25
C LEU A 105 17.01 -2.64 2.33
N GLY A 106 18.03 -3.12 3.02
CA GLY A 106 19.32 -2.43 3.13
C GLY A 106 19.30 -1.20 4.03
N HIS A 107 18.33 -1.08 4.91
CA HIS A 107 18.24 0.02 5.86
C HIS A 107 18.86 -0.36 7.19
N LYS A 108 19.86 0.40 7.61
CA LYS A 108 20.55 0.15 8.88
C LYS A 108 19.91 0.87 10.06
N THR A 109 19.19 1.97 9.78
CA THR A 109 18.54 2.78 10.79
C THR A 109 17.01 2.66 10.68
N PRO A 110 16.32 2.38 11.81
CA PRO A 110 14.86 2.34 11.80
C PRO A 110 14.27 3.64 11.27
N ARG A 111 13.24 3.55 10.46
CA ARG A 111 12.61 4.70 9.82
C ARG A 111 11.13 4.45 9.63
N LYS A 112 10.33 5.51 9.72
CA LYS A 112 8.89 5.47 9.44
C LYS A 112 8.56 6.43 8.31
N GLU A 113 7.76 5.96 7.36
CA GLU A 113 7.22 6.77 6.27
C GLU A 113 5.71 6.70 6.24
N MET A 114 5.07 7.75 5.73
CA MET A 114 3.63 7.82 5.51
C MET A 114 3.37 8.22 4.06
N LEU A 115 2.56 7.43 3.36
CA LEU A 115 2.09 7.77 2.01
C LEU A 115 0.60 8.11 2.11
N ILE A 116 0.20 9.24 1.54
CA ILE A 116 -1.14 9.81 1.73
C ILE A 116 -1.79 10.12 0.40
N TYR A 117 -3.07 9.75 0.28
CA TYR A 117 -3.97 10.16 -0.79
C TYR A 117 -5.21 10.83 -0.18
N ASN A 118 -5.47 12.05 -0.60
CA ASN A 118 -6.66 12.79 -0.14
C ASN A 118 -7.62 13.05 -1.30
#